data_e43ce2cdda1005a20f79fa0b146842d9
#
_entry.id   e43ce2cdda1005a20f79fa0b146842d9
#
_cell.length_a   1.000
_cell.length_b   1.000
_cell.length_c   1.000
_cell.angle_alpha   90.00
_cell.angle_beta   90.00
_cell.angle_gamma   90.00
#
_symmetry.space_group_name_H-M   'P 1'
#
loop_
_entity.id
_entity.type
_entity.pdbx_description
1 polymer ?
#
loop_
_entity_poly.entity_id
_entity_poly.type
_entity_poly.pdbx_seq_one_letter_code
_entity_poly.pdbx_strand_id
1 'polypeptide(L)'
;MISEVADKVKEFLREAIEAEGIRIVRVDNIDHVWVAEAEVAEKNQYLASIKPEYRVFEKEHYIVKLNAELEISSYKRVKDSEEEQERSTYGF
;
A
#
# COMPACT_ATOMS: atom_id res chain seq x y z
N MET A 1 -12.63 -14.02 7.47
CA MET A 1 -11.39 -13.55 8.10
C MET A 1 -10.55 -12.69 7.16
N ILE A 2 -10.27 -13.18 5.95
CA ILE A 2 -9.52 -12.37 4.97
C ILE A 2 -10.23 -11.05 4.65
N SER A 3 -11.54 -11.09 4.50
CA SER A 3 -12.30 -9.86 4.21
C SER A 3 -12.24 -8.87 5.37
N GLU A 4 -12.20 -9.35 6.60
CA GLU A 4 -12.05 -8.47 7.76
C GLU A 4 -10.68 -7.80 7.76
N VAL A 5 -9.64 -8.55 7.43
CA VAL A 5 -8.28 -8.01 7.33
C VAL A 5 -8.25 -6.94 6.24
N ALA A 6 -8.82 -7.23 5.07
CA ALA A 6 -8.85 -6.27 3.97
C ALA A 6 -9.57 -4.98 4.37
N ASP A 7 -10.69 -5.10 5.06
CA ASP A 7 -11.46 -3.93 5.50
C ASP A 7 -10.67 -3.10 6.51
N LYS A 8 -10.00 -3.74 7.45
CA LYS A 8 -9.18 -3.04 8.44
C LYS A 8 -8.03 -2.30 7.77
N VAL A 9 -7.38 -2.93 6.81
CA VAL A 9 -6.26 -2.32 6.09
C VAL A 9 -6.73 -1.11 5.28
N LYS A 10 -7.86 -1.23 4.59
CA LYS A 10 -8.42 -0.12 3.82
C LYS A 10 -8.76 1.06 4.71
N GLU A 11 -9.41 0.79 5.83
CA GLU A 11 -9.78 1.84 6.78
C GLU A 11 -8.54 2.54 7.33
N PHE A 12 -7.53 1.75 7.70
CA PHE A 12 -6.27 2.28 8.21
C PHE A 12 -5.59 3.19 7.18
N LEU A 13 -5.48 2.72 5.94
CA LEU A 13 -4.78 3.48 4.90
C LEU A 13 -5.53 4.76 4.53
N ARG A 14 -6.85 4.75 4.55
CA ARG A 14 -7.61 5.96 4.29
C ARG A 14 -7.32 7.03 5.31
N GLU A 15 -7.17 6.66 6.56
CA GLU A 15 -6.88 7.62 7.62
C GLU A 15 -5.41 8.02 7.68
N ALA A 16 -4.51 7.05 7.50
CA ALA A 16 -3.09 7.30 7.69
C ALA A 16 -2.45 8.06 6.52
N ILE A 17 -2.89 7.79 5.29
CA ILE A 17 -2.25 8.37 4.12
C ILE A 17 -3.23 9.06 3.17
N GLU A 18 -4.48 9.20 3.58
CA GLU A 18 -5.50 9.85 2.76
C GLU A 18 -5.59 9.28 1.35
N ALA A 19 -5.55 7.96 1.26
CA ALA A 19 -5.60 7.28 -0.02
C ALA A 19 -6.96 7.46 -0.69
N GLU A 20 -6.97 7.73 -1.99
CA GLU A 20 -8.21 7.89 -2.74
C GLU A 20 -8.75 6.57 -3.25
N GLY A 21 -7.88 5.68 -3.69
CA GLY A 21 -8.29 4.36 -4.15
C GLY A 21 -7.39 3.32 -3.54
N ILE A 22 -7.97 2.27 -3.01
CA ILE A 22 -7.21 1.21 -2.36
C ILE A 22 -7.66 -0.13 -2.89
N ARG A 23 -6.71 -0.93 -3.33
CA ARG A 23 -6.98 -2.30 -3.75
C ARG A 23 -6.09 -3.23 -2.96
N ILE A 24 -6.71 -4.21 -2.30
CA ILE A 24 -5.94 -5.22 -1.59
C ILE A 24 -5.49 -6.27 -2.61
N VAL A 25 -4.19 -6.40 -2.74
CA VAL A 25 -3.58 -7.29 -3.74
C VAL A 25 -3.40 -8.69 -3.17
N ARG A 26 -3.07 -8.76 -1.89
CA ARG A 26 -2.69 -10.03 -1.30
C ARG A 26 -2.86 -9.97 0.22
N VAL A 27 -3.28 -11.07 0.80
CA VAL A 27 -3.38 -11.22 2.25
C VAL A 27 -2.82 -12.60 2.60
N ASP A 28 -1.82 -12.63 3.46
CA ASP A 28 -1.23 -13.88 3.94
C ASP A 28 -1.29 -13.92 5.47
N ASN A 29 -1.37 -15.12 6.01
CA ASN A 29 -1.22 -15.32 7.43
C ASN A 29 0.04 -16.15 7.65
N ILE A 30 1.02 -15.56 8.30
CA ILE A 30 2.32 -16.19 8.52
C ILE A 30 2.60 -16.17 10.02
N ASP A 31 2.61 -17.33 10.65
CA ASP A 31 2.87 -17.46 12.08
C ASP A 31 1.99 -16.53 12.92
N HIS A 32 0.68 -16.57 12.64
CA HIS A 32 -0.34 -15.78 13.35
C HIS A 32 -0.23 -14.27 13.11
N VAL A 33 0.58 -13.86 12.14
CA VAL A 33 0.66 -12.47 11.71
C VAL A 33 0.01 -12.34 10.34
N TRP A 34 -0.92 -11.40 10.22
CA TRP A 34 -1.53 -11.11 8.93
C TRP A 34 -0.66 -10.10 8.19
N VAL A 35 -0.37 -10.40 6.95
CA VAL A 35 0.43 -9.52 6.09
C VAL A 35 -0.40 -9.20 4.87
N ALA A 36 -0.73 -7.94 4.71
CA ALA A 36 -1.55 -7.50 3.58
C ALA A 36 -0.75 -6.58 2.67
N GLU A 37 -0.86 -6.81 1.39
CA GLU A 37 -0.28 -5.92 0.38
C GLU A 37 -1.41 -5.12 -0.26
N ALA A 38 -1.28 -3.82 -0.27
CA ALA A 38 -2.27 -2.92 -0.82
C ALA A 38 -1.67 -2.05 -1.90
N GLU A 39 -2.39 -1.90 -3.00
CA GLU A 39 -2.05 -0.93 -4.04
C GLU A 39 -2.92 0.29 -3.81
N VAL A 40 -2.28 1.44 -3.72
CA VAL A 40 -2.95 2.69 -3.38
C VAL A 40 -2.77 3.69 -4.50
N ALA A 41 -3.83 4.35 -4.88
CA ALA A 41 -3.77 5.43 -5.86
C ALA A 41 -3.77 6.75 -5.12
N GLU A 42 -2.69 7.49 -5.22
CA GLU A 42 -2.55 8.80 -4.62
C GLU A 42 -2.50 9.84 -5.73
N LYS A 43 -3.21 10.94 -5.52
CA LYS A 43 -3.20 12.03 -6.47
C LYS A 43 -1.87 12.76 -6.39
N ASN A 44 -1.25 12.98 -7.54
CA ASN A 44 -0.03 13.77 -7.59
C ASN A 44 -0.39 15.24 -7.52
N GLN A 45 -0.32 15.82 -6.33
CA GLN A 45 -0.71 17.21 -6.08
C GLN A 45 0.16 18.20 -6.85
N TYR A 46 1.43 17.88 -6.98
CA TYR A 46 2.36 18.76 -7.65
C TYR A 46 2.01 18.93 -9.12
N LEU A 47 1.85 17.84 -9.83
CA LEU A 47 1.50 17.89 -11.25
C LEU A 47 0.12 18.49 -11.48
N ALA A 48 -0.81 18.21 -10.62
CA ALA A 48 -2.15 18.76 -10.73
C ALA A 48 -2.17 20.27 -10.53
N SER A 49 -1.27 20.81 -9.72
CA SER A 49 -1.19 22.26 -9.50
C SER A 49 -0.54 22.98 -10.67
N ILE A 50 0.34 22.32 -11.41
CA ILE A 50 1.00 22.91 -12.57
C ILE A 50 0.06 22.89 -13.78
N LYS A 51 -0.52 21.74 -14.07
CA LYS A 51 -1.43 21.58 -15.20
C LYS A 51 -2.60 20.68 -14.79
N PRO A 52 -3.80 21.22 -14.76
CA PRO A 52 -4.97 20.42 -14.34
C PRO A 52 -5.21 19.17 -15.17
N GLU A 53 -4.80 19.15 -16.44
CA GLU A 53 -4.94 17.97 -17.27
C GLU A 53 -3.98 16.85 -16.88
N TYR A 54 -2.99 17.16 -16.05
CA TYR A 54 -2.07 16.15 -15.54
C TYR A 54 -2.50 15.66 -14.15
N ARG A 55 -3.75 15.36 -14.00
CA ARG A 55 -4.23 14.71 -12.78
C ARG A 55 -3.82 13.26 -12.82
N VAL A 56 -2.60 13.01 -12.41
CA VAL A 56 -2.04 11.68 -12.44
C VAL A 56 -2.14 11.08 -11.05
N PHE A 57 -2.66 9.84 -11.00
CA PHE A 57 -2.65 9.07 -9.78
C PHE A 57 -1.42 8.18 -9.81
N GLU A 58 -0.55 8.36 -8.86
CA GLU A 58 0.62 7.51 -8.71
C GLU A 58 0.20 6.29 -7.90
N LYS A 59 0.60 5.13 -8.38
CA LYS A 59 0.33 3.89 -7.67
C LYS A 59 1.47 3.59 -6.72
N GLU A 60 1.12 3.42 -5.46
CA GLU A 60 2.06 3.07 -4.43
C GLU A 60 1.64 1.74 -3.83
N HIS A 61 2.61 0.97 -3.38
CA HIS A 61 2.34 -0.30 -2.72
C HIS A 61 2.69 -0.19 -1.25
N TYR A 62 1.82 -0.72 -0.41
CA TYR A 62 2.01 -0.73 1.03
C TYR A 62 1.92 -2.14 1.56
N ILE A 63 2.78 -2.45 2.50
CA ILE A 63 2.70 -3.70 3.24
C ILE A 63 2.23 -3.37 4.64
N VAL A 64 1.11 -3.92 5.05
CA VAL A 64 0.51 -3.67 6.35
C VAL A 64 0.46 -4.98 7.12
N LYS A 65 0.96 -4.96 8.35
CA LYS A 65 0.94 -6.15 9.20
C LYS A 65 -0.05 -5.94 10.34
N LEU A 66 -0.78 -7.00 10.64
CA LEU A 66 -1.74 -7.02 11.72
C LEU A 66 -1.46 -8.22 12.64
N ASN A 67 -1.77 -8.05 13.91
CA ASN A 67 -1.65 -9.16 14.84
C ASN A 67 -2.88 -10.08 14.75
N ALA A 68 -2.92 -11.11 15.60
CA ALA A 68 -4.01 -12.09 15.59
C ALA A 68 -5.36 -11.45 15.92
N GLU A 69 -5.38 -10.34 16.63
CA GLU A 69 -6.59 -9.61 16.96
C GLU A 69 -6.98 -8.57 15.92
N LEU A 70 -6.31 -8.60 14.78
CA LEU A 70 -6.54 -7.68 13.65
C LEU A 70 -6.23 -6.22 13.97
N GLU A 71 -5.27 -6.01 14.85
CA GLU A 71 -4.77 -4.68 15.13
C GLU A 71 -3.56 -4.41 14.25
N ILE A 72 -3.48 -3.20 13.73
CA ILE A 72 -2.34 -2.80 12.88
C ILE A 72 -1.08 -2.76 13.73
N SER A 73 -0.08 -3.55 13.38
CA SER A 73 1.19 -3.56 14.10
C SER A 73 2.29 -2.78 13.39
N SER A 74 2.26 -2.74 12.07
CA SER A 74 3.23 -1.96 11.31
C SER A 74 2.76 -1.78 9.88
N TYR A 75 3.32 -0.79 9.22
CA TYR A 75 3.09 -0.63 7.78
C TYR A 75 4.32 0.04 7.17
N LYS A 76 4.53 -0.19 5.89
CA LYS A 76 5.58 0.50 5.17
C LYS A 76 5.19 0.62 3.70
N ARG A 77 5.70 1.66 3.07
CA ARG A 77 5.53 1.87 1.64
C ARG A 77 6.66 1.17 0.89
N VAL A 78 6.29 0.44 -0.14
CA VAL A 78 7.24 -0.23 -1.02
C VAL A 78 7.02 0.33 -2.41
N LYS A 79 8.02 1.01 -2.94
CA LYS A 79 7.93 1.58 -4.27
C LYS A 79 8.37 0.57 -5.31
N ASP A 80 7.70 0.58 -6.45
CA ASP A 80 8.09 -0.28 -7.56
C ASP A 80 9.54 -0.02 -7.96
N SER A 81 9.96 1.24 -7.91
CA SER A 81 11.34 1.59 -8.24
C SER A 81 12.34 0.96 -7.29
N GLU A 82 11.97 0.80 -6.02
CA GLU A 82 12.84 0.15 -5.05
C GLU A 82 12.98 -1.33 -5.37
N GLU A 83 11.90 -1.98 -5.76
CA GLU A 83 11.93 -3.36 -6.18
C GLU A 83 12.80 -3.55 -7.41
N GLU A 84 12.67 -2.64 -8.36
CA GLU A 84 13.46 -2.68 -9.58
C GLU A 84 14.94 -2.48 -9.26
N GLN A 85 15.26 -1.58 -8.34
CA GLN A 85 16.63 -1.34 -7.93
C GLN A 85 17.23 -2.58 -7.26
N GLU A 86 16.46 -3.25 -6.43
CA GLU A 86 16.91 -4.47 -5.80
C GLU A 86 17.21 -5.55 -6.84
N ARG A 87 16.35 -5.71 -7.82
CA ARG A 87 16.56 -6.67 -8.88
C ARG A 87 17.77 -6.32 -9.71
N SER A 88 17.95 -5.04 -10.00
CA SER A 88 19.11 -4.57 -10.75
C SER A 88 20.39 -4.85 -9.98
N THR A 89 20.39 -4.63 -8.68
CA THR A 89 21.53 -4.89 -7.84
C THR A 89 21.92 -6.38 -7.92
N TYR A 90 20.94 -7.24 -7.89
CA TYR A 90 21.20 -8.67 -7.99
C TYR A 90 21.62 -9.10 -9.40
N GLY A 91 21.24 -8.32 -10.39
CA GLY A 91 21.58 -8.60 -11.77
C GLY A 91 23.02 -8.26 -12.14
N PHE A 92 23.67 -7.52 -11.30
CA PHE A 92 25.10 -7.18 -11.48
C PHE A 92 26.00 -8.16 -10.74
#